data_f564967928bce8ee8e3781cb99f40a39
#
_entry.id   f564967928bce8ee8e3781cb99f40a39
#
_cell.length_a   1.000
_cell.length_b   1.000
_cell.length_c   1.000
_cell.angle_alpha   90.00
_cell.angle_beta   90.00
_cell.angle_gamma   90.00
#
_symmetry.space_group_name_H-M   'P 1'
#
loop_
_entity.id
_entity.type
_entity.pdbx_description
1 polymer ?
#
loop_
_entity_poly.entity_id
_entity_poly.type
_entity_poly.pdbx_seq_one_letter_code
_entity_poly.pdbx_strand_id
1 'polypeptide(L)'
;MSAHGPGKLTNPLRINFVLLFLALSAIPLAGDAAPRKPLDDTEVLERLPARAGDASSRELAAMRAAMTSAAGNPAPAAELAQRYFDLAMARGDPRYVGYAEAVVARFPDPLPASLRLIRGLLRQYRHDFEGALGDFAAALELDPGLAAAHAWRGAIYLVQADYPAAQGECDALRRLRRSTLFGACFGLVQAYGGQLDAADRTLQQALANTRDADGRLWLLTRLGEVAAWRGQADQAERHYREALGIGRDDGYLLAAWGDFLLDSGRPADVLKQLAGWEVSDGLLLRLAEAEAALKLPGAARLAKMLDDRFAAAKQRGDTTHQAEEARYQLRLRGDAKEALRLAAENYKVQHEPRDARILLEAAIAAGDAAAAQVARDWLGSSGFEDARLRRLGRESALAVRR
;
A
#
# COMPACT_ATOMS: atom_id res chain seq x y z
N MET A 1 91.18 -1.68 8.36
CA MET A 1 91.80 -2.40 9.53
C MET A 1 90.67 -2.98 10.35
N SER A 2 90.74 -4.32 10.43
CA SER A 2 90.23 -5.21 11.50
C SER A 2 88.74 -5.11 11.96
N ALA A 3 87.87 -5.99 11.57
CA ALA A 3 87.67 -7.40 11.96
C ALA A 3 87.09 -7.54 13.37
N HIS A 4 85.92 -8.09 13.51
CA HIS A 4 85.62 -9.36 14.14
C HIS A 4 84.09 -9.53 14.30
N GLY A 5 83.51 -10.52 13.66
CA GLY A 5 82.25 -11.12 14.11
C GLY A 5 82.53 -12.14 15.27
N PRO A 6 81.72 -13.13 15.56
CA PRO A 6 80.33 -13.43 15.41
C PRO A 6 79.74 -13.93 16.75
N GLY A 7 78.47 -14.24 16.76
CA GLY A 7 77.88 -14.94 17.93
C GLY A 7 76.44 -15.35 17.68
N LYS A 8 76.22 -16.50 17.10
CA LYS A 8 74.91 -17.20 17.12
C LYS A 8 74.62 -17.71 18.53
N LEU A 9 73.53 -17.29 19.11
CA LEU A 9 72.88 -18.01 20.19
C LEU A 9 71.39 -18.23 19.83
N THR A 10 71.15 -19.44 19.42
CA THR A 10 69.80 -19.97 19.23
C THR A 10 69.15 -20.22 20.60
N ASN A 11 68.06 -19.52 20.84
CA ASN A 11 67.32 -19.67 22.08
C ASN A 11 66.11 -20.60 21.83
N PRO A 12 66.02 -21.82 22.43
CA PRO A 12 64.99 -22.81 22.12
C PRO A 12 63.64 -22.53 22.77
N LEU A 13 63.43 -21.34 23.40
CA LEU A 13 62.17 -21.02 24.13
C LEU A 13 61.08 -20.31 23.27
N ARG A 14 61.31 -20.09 21.96
CA ARG A 14 60.33 -19.41 21.12
C ARG A 14 59.37 -20.33 20.32
N ILE A 15 59.57 -21.64 20.37
CA ILE A 15 58.75 -22.58 19.57
C ILE A 15 57.48 -23.04 20.29
N ASN A 16 57.43 -22.99 21.62
CA ASN A 16 56.28 -23.50 22.37
C ASN A 16 55.14 -22.50 22.58
N PHE A 17 55.29 -21.21 22.24
CA PHE A 17 54.23 -20.21 22.41
C PHE A 17 53.33 -20.06 21.15
N VAL A 18 53.79 -20.47 19.97
CA VAL A 18 52.98 -20.37 18.72
C VAL A 18 52.04 -21.56 18.60
N LEU A 19 52.33 -22.71 19.16
CA LEU A 19 51.48 -23.88 19.12
C LEU A 19 50.34 -23.85 20.15
N LEU A 20 50.46 -23.03 21.22
CA LEU A 20 49.42 -22.90 22.24
C LEU A 20 48.32 -21.90 21.82
N PHE A 21 48.63 -20.96 20.88
CA PHE A 21 47.65 -19.98 20.35
C PHE A 21 46.83 -20.54 19.21
N LEU A 22 47.27 -21.59 18.52
CA LEU A 22 46.53 -22.24 17.43
C LEU A 22 45.54 -23.30 17.90
N ALA A 23 45.64 -23.75 19.16
CA ALA A 23 44.68 -24.72 19.73
C ALA A 23 43.46 -24.10 20.39
N LEU A 24 43.41 -22.75 20.60
CA LEU A 24 42.27 -22.06 21.19
C LEU A 24 41.30 -21.46 20.15
N SER A 25 41.59 -21.59 18.85
CA SER A 25 40.75 -21.00 17.78
C SER A 25 39.74 -21.95 17.14
N ALA A 26 39.52 -23.13 17.71
CA ALA A 26 38.62 -24.13 17.17
C ALA A 26 37.57 -24.62 18.18
N ILE A 27 37.06 -23.70 19.02
CA ILE A 27 35.79 -23.97 19.70
C ILE A 27 34.72 -23.44 18.76
N PRO A 28 33.91 -24.29 18.11
CA PRO A 28 32.70 -23.82 17.43
C PRO A 28 31.80 -23.28 18.55
N LEU A 29 31.56 -21.97 18.57
CA LEU A 29 30.42 -21.37 19.22
C LEU A 29 29.19 -21.84 18.44
N ALA A 30 28.81 -23.12 18.60
CA ALA A 30 27.48 -23.56 18.27
C ALA A 30 26.56 -22.88 19.29
N GLY A 31 26.19 -21.66 19.02
CA GLY A 31 25.00 -21.04 19.62
C GLY A 31 23.81 -21.84 19.12
N ASP A 32 23.41 -22.87 19.86
CA ASP A 32 22.10 -23.48 19.67
C ASP A 32 21.04 -22.40 19.94
N ALA A 33 20.67 -21.70 18.88
CA ALA A 33 19.46 -20.87 18.85
C ALA A 33 18.25 -21.83 18.79
N ALA A 34 18.06 -22.64 19.84
CA ALA A 34 16.83 -23.41 19.97
C ALA A 34 15.68 -22.43 20.17
N PRO A 35 14.57 -22.55 19.40
CA PRO A 35 13.44 -21.68 19.57
C PRO A 35 12.91 -21.80 21.00
N ARG A 36 12.92 -20.68 21.71
CA ARG A 36 12.36 -20.61 23.07
C ARG A 36 10.83 -20.70 22.94
N LYS A 37 10.23 -21.67 23.61
CA LYS A 37 8.77 -21.73 23.76
C LYS A 37 8.39 -21.05 25.07
N PRO A 38 7.39 -20.15 25.08
CA PRO A 38 6.86 -19.59 26.32
C PRO A 38 6.33 -20.70 27.24
N LEU A 39 6.45 -20.51 28.54
CA LEU A 39 5.88 -21.43 29.53
C LEU A 39 4.36 -21.30 29.60
N ASP A 40 3.83 -20.10 29.39
CA ASP A 40 2.41 -19.77 29.31
C ASP A 40 2.19 -18.48 28.49
N ASP A 41 0.93 -18.13 28.24
CA ASP A 41 0.54 -16.96 27.44
C ASP A 41 0.82 -15.61 28.13
N THR A 42 1.19 -15.61 29.40
CA THR A 42 1.50 -14.41 30.19
C THR A 42 3.01 -14.15 30.29
N GLU A 43 3.84 -15.07 29.82
CA GLU A 43 5.29 -14.92 29.84
C GLU A 43 5.75 -13.77 28.96
N VAL A 44 6.41 -12.77 29.54
CA VAL A 44 7.05 -11.66 28.81
C VAL A 44 8.39 -12.14 28.27
N LEU A 45 8.44 -12.47 26.98
CA LEU A 45 9.65 -12.96 26.32
C LEU A 45 10.72 -11.89 26.16
N GLU A 46 10.31 -10.65 25.86
CA GLU A 46 11.20 -9.51 25.68
C GLU A 46 10.46 -8.21 25.99
N ARG A 47 11.13 -7.29 26.67
CA ARG A 47 10.67 -5.91 26.81
C ARG A 47 11.45 -5.07 25.82
N LEU A 48 10.83 -4.75 24.69
CA LEU A 48 11.43 -3.84 23.73
C LEU A 48 11.65 -2.47 24.38
N PRO A 49 12.83 -1.85 24.21
CA PRO A 49 13.04 -0.50 24.71
C PRO A 49 12.00 0.42 24.06
N ALA A 50 11.16 1.03 24.89
CA ALA A 50 10.27 2.09 24.41
C ALA A 50 11.16 3.16 23.79
N ARG A 51 10.96 3.45 22.49
CA ARG A 51 11.57 4.63 21.89
C ARG A 51 10.92 5.85 22.53
N ALA A 52 11.54 6.33 23.59
CA ALA A 52 11.03 7.37 24.50
C ALA A 52 10.87 8.75 23.84
N GLY A 53 10.86 8.86 22.52
CA GLY A 53 10.79 10.10 21.77
C GLY A 53 9.79 10.14 20.63
N ASP A 54 9.16 9.03 20.26
CA ASP A 54 8.20 9.02 19.15
C ASP A 54 6.86 9.63 19.59
N ALA A 55 6.50 10.77 18.96
CA ALA A 55 5.24 11.46 19.22
C ALA A 55 4.01 10.57 18.98
N SER A 56 4.04 9.74 17.91
CA SER A 56 2.96 8.81 17.58
C SER A 56 2.78 7.74 18.65
N SER A 57 3.88 7.23 19.21
CA SER A 57 3.82 6.23 20.30
C SER A 57 3.20 6.81 21.59
N ARG A 58 3.52 8.08 21.91
CA ARG A 58 2.91 8.76 23.06
C ARG A 58 1.43 9.05 22.85
N GLU A 59 1.05 9.52 21.65
CA GLU A 59 -0.33 9.73 21.25
C GLU A 59 -1.15 8.45 21.39
N LEU A 60 -0.71 7.35 20.81
CA LEU A 60 -1.40 6.05 20.89
C LEU A 60 -1.48 5.52 22.34
N ALA A 61 -0.46 5.78 23.17
CA ALA A 61 -0.51 5.40 24.58
C ALA A 61 -1.58 6.21 25.34
N ALA A 62 -1.69 7.51 25.08
CA ALA A 62 -2.71 8.37 25.66
C ALA A 62 -4.14 7.95 25.21
N MET A 63 -4.33 7.66 23.91
CA MET A 63 -5.62 7.20 23.39
C MET A 63 -6.04 5.85 23.97
N ARG A 64 -5.10 4.89 24.14
CA ARG A 64 -5.37 3.61 24.82
C ARG A 64 -5.78 3.82 26.29
N ALA A 65 -5.11 4.72 26.98
CA ALA A 65 -5.45 5.05 28.37
C ALA A 65 -6.85 5.68 28.45
N ALA A 66 -7.18 6.62 27.54
CA ALA A 66 -8.50 7.25 27.46
C ALA A 66 -9.62 6.21 27.22
N MET A 67 -9.41 5.27 26.28
CA MET A 67 -10.36 4.17 26.03
C MET A 67 -10.52 3.28 27.26
N THR A 68 -9.46 2.97 27.98
CA THR A 68 -9.51 2.12 29.20
C THR A 68 -10.25 2.84 30.33
N SER A 69 -10.03 4.14 30.51
CA SER A 69 -10.68 4.96 31.56
C SER A 69 -12.17 5.18 31.29
N ALA A 70 -12.59 5.16 30.04
CA ALA A 70 -13.97 5.37 29.60
C ALA A 70 -14.67 4.05 29.26
N ALA A 71 -14.51 3.02 30.09
CA ALA A 71 -15.07 1.67 29.86
C ALA A 71 -16.56 1.75 29.50
N GLY A 72 -16.93 1.13 28.37
CA GLY A 72 -18.31 1.15 27.85
C GLY A 72 -18.68 2.37 26.99
N ASN A 73 -17.89 3.44 26.98
CA ASN A 73 -18.10 4.56 26.05
C ASN A 73 -17.44 4.24 24.70
N PRO A 74 -18.19 4.19 23.58
CA PRO A 74 -17.62 3.86 22.29
C PRO A 74 -16.76 4.98 21.66
N ALA A 75 -16.89 6.24 22.10
CA ALA A 75 -16.24 7.36 21.44
C ALA A 75 -14.69 7.29 21.48
N PRO A 76 -14.03 7.10 22.64
CA PRO A 76 -12.57 6.95 22.66
C PRO A 76 -12.07 5.70 21.93
N ALA A 77 -12.88 4.63 21.88
CA ALA A 77 -12.57 3.43 21.13
C ALA A 77 -12.63 3.70 19.62
N ALA A 78 -13.65 4.42 19.14
CA ALA A 78 -13.76 4.81 17.74
C ALA A 78 -12.59 5.71 17.31
N GLU A 79 -12.19 6.69 18.13
CA GLU A 79 -11.03 7.54 17.88
C GLU A 79 -9.73 6.73 17.77
N LEU A 80 -9.48 5.81 18.71
CA LEU A 80 -8.30 4.95 18.69
C LEU A 80 -8.29 4.03 17.46
N ALA A 81 -9.41 3.39 17.15
CA ALA A 81 -9.51 2.50 16.00
C ALA A 81 -9.35 3.27 14.68
N GLN A 82 -9.93 4.48 14.55
CA GLN A 82 -9.68 5.36 13.42
C GLN A 82 -8.20 5.71 13.29
N ARG A 83 -7.55 6.08 14.39
CA ARG A 83 -6.11 6.39 14.37
C ARG A 83 -5.25 5.22 13.94
N TYR A 84 -5.58 4.00 14.35
CA TYR A 84 -4.91 2.81 13.85
C TYR A 84 -5.14 2.60 12.36
N PHE A 85 -6.37 2.79 11.87
CA PHE A 85 -6.66 2.70 10.45
C PHE A 85 -5.87 3.74 9.62
N ASP A 86 -5.82 4.99 10.09
CA ASP A 86 -5.05 6.07 9.44
C ASP A 86 -3.56 5.73 9.35
N LEU A 87 -2.99 5.13 10.42
CA LEU A 87 -1.60 4.68 10.43
C LEU A 87 -1.37 3.50 9.48
N ALA A 88 -2.34 2.58 9.36
CA ALA A 88 -2.26 1.50 8.39
C ALA A 88 -2.17 2.03 6.96
N MET A 89 -3.03 3.00 6.63
CA MET A 89 -3.05 3.63 5.30
C MET A 89 -1.79 4.47 5.04
N ALA A 90 -1.37 5.28 6.01
CA ALA A 90 -0.21 6.15 5.85
C ALA A 90 1.10 5.37 5.68
N ARG A 91 1.28 4.28 6.43
CA ARG A 91 2.53 3.50 6.47
C ARG A 91 2.52 2.24 5.63
N GLY A 92 1.34 1.83 5.12
CA GLY A 92 1.18 0.54 4.45
C GLY A 92 1.51 -0.65 5.38
N ASP A 93 1.27 -0.51 6.69
CA ASP A 93 1.57 -1.54 7.70
C ASP A 93 0.26 -2.21 8.16
N PRO A 94 -0.02 -3.46 7.73
CA PRO A 94 -1.28 -4.14 8.02
C PRO A 94 -1.47 -4.50 9.50
N ARG A 95 -0.44 -4.43 10.33
CA ARG A 95 -0.55 -4.70 11.78
C ARG A 95 -1.51 -3.73 12.45
N TYR A 96 -1.55 -2.48 11.99
CA TYR A 96 -2.47 -1.48 12.52
C TYR A 96 -3.94 -1.78 12.21
N VAL A 97 -4.23 -2.48 11.11
CA VAL A 97 -5.60 -2.98 10.83
C VAL A 97 -6.03 -3.96 11.92
N GLY A 98 -5.18 -4.93 12.26
CA GLY A 98 -5.44 -5.87 13.35
C GLY A 98 -5.64 -5.20 14.71
N TYR A 99 -4.91 -4.11 15.00
CA TYR A 99 -5.12 -3.34 16.23
C TYR A 99 -6.47 -2.62 16.22
N ALA A 100 -6.90 -2.05 15.10
CA ALA A 100 -8.21 -1.43 14.98
C ALA A 100 -9.34 -2.46 15.11
N GLU A 101 -9.21 -3.64 14.49
CA GLU A 101 -10.16 -4.76 14.63
C GLU A 101 -10.30 -5.19 16.09
N ALA A 102 -9.18 -5.36 16.81
CA ALA A 102 -9.18 -5.72 18.22
C ALA A 102 -9.86 -4.69 19.12
N VAL A 103 -9.82 -3.41 18.76
CA VAL A 103 -10.57 -2.34 19.47
C VAL A 103 -12.06 -2.48 19.23
N VAL A 104 -12.50 -2.61 17.97
CA VAL A 104 -13.92 -2.73 17.60
C VAL A 104 -14.55 -3.99 18.21
N ALA A 105 -13.83 -5.11 18.22
CA ALA A 105 -14.29 -6.40 18.74
C ALA A 105 -14.63 -6.39 20.25
N ARG A 106 -14.25 -5.35 20.99
CA ARG A 106 -14.62 -5.21 22.42
C ARG A 106 -16.09 -4.80 22.63
N PHE A 107 -16.77 -4.35 21.58
CA PHE A 107 -18.13 -3.85 21.65
C PHE A 107 -19.08 -4.85 20.99
N PRO A 108 -20.15 -5.25 21.69
CA PRO A 108 -21.16 -6.14 21.11
C PRO A 108 -22.04 -5.42 20.09
N ASP A 109 -22.62 -6.18 19.16
CA ASP A 109 -23.70 -5.66 18.31
C ASP A 109 -24.98 -5.41 19.13
N PRO A 110 -25.78 -4.40 18.79
CA PRO A 110 -25.62 -3.48 17.66
C PRO A 110 -24.59 -2.38 17.95
N LEU A 111 -23.63 -2.22 17.04
CA LEU A 111 -22.62 -1.17 17.16
C LEU A 111 -23.22 0.23 16.93
N PRO A 112 -22.73 1.28 17.61
CA PRO A 112 -23.06 2.67 17.31
C PRO A 112 -22.49 3.11 15.95
N ALA A 113 -23.00 4.21 15.39
CA ALA A 113 -22.63 4.70 14.05
C ALA A 113 -21.11 4.86 13.86
N SER A 114 -20.40 5.39 14.86
CA SER A 114 -18.95 5.58 14.80
C SER A 114 -18.18 4.26 14.66
N LEU A 115 -18.53 3.23 15.43
CA LEU A 115 -17.86 1.92 15.35
C LEU A 115 -18.30 1.13 14.10
N ARG A 116 -19.55 1.31 13.62
CA ARG A 116 -19.97 0.77 12.32
C ARG A 116 -19.15 1.37 11.18
N LEU A 117 -18.92 2.69 11.20
CA LEU A 117 -18.05 3.35 10.24
C LEU A 117 -16.68 2.68 10.23
N ILE A 118 -16.03 2.54 11.39
CA ILE A 118 -14.71 1.90 11.48
C ILE A 118 -14.74 0.45 10.99
N ARG A 119 -15.73 -0.35 11.39
CA ARG A 119 -15.85 -1.73 10.92
C ARG A 119 -16.01 -1.80 9.39
N GLY A 120 -16.78 -0.88 8.82
CA GLY A 120 -16.88 -0.72 7.36
C GLY A 120 -15.55 -0.41 6.70
N LEU A 121 -14.73 0.49 7.30
CA LEU A 121 -13.38 0.79 6.82
C LEU A 121 -12.46 -0.45 6.84
N LEU A 122 -12.50 -1.23 7.91
CA LEU A 122 -11.71 -2.44 8.06
C LEU A 122 -12.12 -3.53 7.05
N ARG A 123 -13.43 -3.69 6.83
CA ARG A 123 -13.99 -4.59 5.80
C ARG A 123 -13.61 -4.15 4.40
N GLN A 124 -13.71 -2.85 4.09
CA GLN A 124 -13.29 -2.29 2.81
C GLN A 124 -11.79 -2.55 2.57
N TYR A 125 -10.95 -2.37 3.58
CA TYR A 125 -9.52 -2.68 3.49
C TYR A 125 -9.27 -4.15 3.13
N ARG A 126 -10.10 -5.06 3.61
CA ARG A 126 -10.04 -6.50 3.31
C ARG A 126 -10.80 -6.90 2.04
N HIS A 127 -11.29 -5.92 1.27
CA HIS A 127 -12.11 -6.11 0.07
C HIS A 127 -13.44 -6.85 0.31
N ASP A 128 -13.91 -6.94 1.57
CA ASP A 128 -15.28 -7.33 1.91
C ASP A 128 -16.23 -6.13 1.66
N PHE A 129 -16.43 -5.81 0.39
CA PHE A 129 -17.19 -4.62 -0.01
C PHE A 129 -18.67 -4.72 0.34
N GLU A 130 -19.26 -5.91 0.25
CA GLU A 130 -20.66 -6.12 0.64
C GLU A 130 -20.85 -5.85 2.14
N GLY A 131 -20.03 -6.46 2.98
CA GLY A 131 -20.05 -6.21 4.42
C GLY A 131 -19.77 -4.76 4.80
N ALA A 132 -18.83 -4.10 4.08
CA ALA A 132 -18.51 -2.68 4.29
C ALA A 132 -19.70 -1.78 3.95
N LEU A 133 -20.34 -1.97 2.79
CA LEU A 133 -21.52 -1.22 2.37
C LEU A 133 -22.68 -1.41 3.35
N GLY A 134 -22.87 -2.63 3.88
CA GLY A 134 -23.86 -2.92 4.94
C GLY A 134 -23.59 -2.14 6.22
N ASP A 135 -22.35 -2.09 6.69
CA ASP A 135 -21.99 -1.32 7.88
C ASP A 135 -22.13 0.19 7.66
N PHE A 136 -21.75 0.71 6.51
CA PHE A 136 -21.94 2.13 6.19
C PHE A 136 -23.42 2.50 6.06
N ALA A 137 -24.25 1.63 5.48
CA ALA A 137 -25.70 1.84 5.42
C ALA A 137 -26.30 1.91 6.82
N ALA A 138 -25.99 0.93 7.67
CA ALA A 138 -26.46 0.92 9.05
C ALA A 138 -25.90 2.08 9.90
N ALA A 139 -24.71 2.60 9.59
CA ALA A 139 -24.19 3.82 10.22
C ALA A 139 -25.01 5.04 9.81
N LEU A 140 -25.42 5.14 8.55
CA LEU A 140 -26.24 6.23 8.01
C LEU A 140 -27.70 6.18 8.49
N GLU A 141 -28.24 5.02 8.81
CA GLU A 141 -29.53 4.91 9.50
C GLU A 141 -29.51 5.55 10.90
N LEU A 142 -28.36 5.43 11.59
CA LEU A 142 -28.16 6.02 12.92
C LEU A 142 -27.76 7.49 12.87
N ASP A 143 -26.96 7.88 11.88
CA ASP A 143 -26.49 9.24 11.64
C ASP A 143 -26.51 9.57 10.13
N PRO A 144 -27.63 10.08 9.61
CA PRO A 144 -27.74 10.47 8.19
C PRO A 144 -26.78 11.58 7.75
N GLY A 145 -26.17 12.31 8.69
CA GLY A 145 -25.20 13.36 8.45
C GLY A 145 -23.74 12.87 8.34
N LEU A 146 -23.50 11.56 8.49
CA LEU A 146 -22.16 10.98 8.53
C LEU A 146 -21.50 10.97 7.13
N ALA A 147 -20.93 12.12 6.75
CA ALA A 147 -20.35 12.33 5.43
C ALA A 147 -19.25 11.31 5.07
N ALA A 148 -18.50 10.82 6.07
CA ALA A 148 -17.46 9.81 5.83
C ALA A 148 -18.06 8.50 5.28
N ALA A 149 -19.22 8.08 5.76
CA ALA A 149 -19.88 6.87 5.25
C ALA A 149 -20.28 7.02 3.77
N HIS A 150 -20.82 8.18 3.36
CA HIS A 150 -21.10 8.48 1.96
C HIS A 150 -19.81 8.50 1.11
N ALA A 151 -18.74 9.11 1.59
CA ALA A 151 -17.48 9.16 0.86
C ALA A 151 -16.90 7.76 0.61
N TRP A 152 -16.94 6.88 1.62
CA TRP A 152 -16.43 5.51 1.50
C TRP A 152 -17.33 4.60 0.66
N ARG A 153 -18.65 4.75 0.75
CA ARG A 153 -19.58 4.06 -0.17
C ARG A 153 -19.30 4.46 -1.62
N GLY A 154 -19.13 5.76 -1.86
CA GLY A 154 -18.76 6.27 -3.19
C GLY A 154 -17.44 5.69 -3.69
N ALA A 155 -16.42 5.56 -2.81
CA ALA A 155 -15.15 4.93 -3.16
C ALA A 155 -15.30 3.44 -3.51
N ILE A 156 -16.10 2.68 -2.75
CA ILE A 156 -16.38 1.26 -3.06
C ILE A 156 -17.09 1.13 -4.42
N TYR A 157 -18.12 1.94 -4.68
CA TYR A 157 -18.82 1.89 -5.97
C TYR A 157 -17.89 2.26 -7.15
N LEU A 158 -16.95 3.19 -6.96
CA LEU A 158 -15.91 3.47 -7.96
C LEU A 158 -15.02 2.26 -8.23
N VAL A 159 -14.56 1.59 -7.16
CA VAL A 159 -13.75 0.36 -7.25
C VAL A 159 -14.52 -0.76 -7.95
N GLN A 160 -15.84 -0.84 -7.78
CA GLN A 160 -16.71 -1.82 -8.45
C GLN A 160 -17.15 -1.40 -9.85
N ALA A 161 -16.71 -0.22 -10.35
CA ALA A 161 -17.15 0.39 -11.59
C ALA A 161 -18.67 0.68 -11.66
N ASP A 162 -19.33 0.81 -10.51
CA ASP A 162 -20.72 1.29 -10.42
C ASP A 162 -20.73 2.83 -10.29
N TYR A 163 -20.45 3.49 -11.41
CA TYR A 163 -20.35 4.95 -11.45
C TYR A 163 -21.67 5.67 -11.14
N PRO A 164 -22.87 5.14 -11.52
CA PRO A 164 -24.13 5.71 -11.12
C PRO A 164 -24.36 5.69 -9.60
N ALA A 165 -24.06 4.59 -8.92
CA ALA A 165 -24.15 4.51 -7.47
C ALA A 165 -23.12 5.44 -6.80
N ALA A 166 -21.88 5.50 -7.28
CA ALA A 166 -20.88 6.46 -6.82
C ALA A 166 -21.36 7.89 -6.94
N GLN A 167 -21.98 8.27 -8.08
CA GLN A 167 -22.56 9.59 -8.30
C GLN A 167 -23.66 9.90 -7.27
N GLY A 168 -24.49 8.94 -6.91
CA GLY A 168 -25.54 9.09 -5.88
C GLY A 168 -24.96 9.48 -4.52
N GLU A 169 -23.80 8.90 -4.15
CA GLU A 169 -23.10 9.23 -2.91
C GLU A 169 -22.44 10.62 -2.96
N CYS A 170 -21.86 11.00 -4.12
CA CYS A 170 -21.37 12.36 -4.31
C CYS A 170 -22.50 13.39 -4.16
N ASP A 171 -23.70 13.12 -4.70
CA ASP A 171 -24.87 13.98 -4.55
C ASP A 171 -25.35 14.08 -3.10
N ALA A 172 -25.22 13.02 -2.31
CA ALA A 172 -25.48 13.07 -0.86
C ALA A 172 -24.48 14.01 -0.16
N LEU A 173 -23.18 13.93 -0.48
CA LEU A 173 -22.16 14.85 0.04
C LEU A 173 -22.45 16.31 -0.32
N ARG A 174 -22.97 16.56 -1.53
CA ARG A 174 -23.40 17.89 -1.97
C ARG A 174 -24.59 18.40 -1.14
N ARG A 175 -25.60 17.56 -0.89
CA ARG A 175 -26.75 17.90 -0.03
C ARG A 175 -26.32 18.21 1.41
N LEU A 176 -25.32 17.47 1.93
CA LEU A 176 -24.70 17.71 3.24
C LEU A 176 -23.76 18.94 3.26
N ARG A 177 -23.64 19.66 2.16
CA ARG A 177 -22.77 20.84 2.00
C ARG A 177 -21.27 20.53 2.31
N ARG A 178 -20.83 19.31 2.04
CA ARG A 178 -19.44 18.87 2.16
C ARG A 178 -18.70 19.12 0.84
N SER A 179 -18.45 20.38 0.51
CA SER A 179 -17.96 20.81 -0.81
C SER A 179 -16.66 20.15 -1.24
N THR A 180 -15.69 20.00 -0.31
CA THR A 180 -14.41 19.32 -0.60
C THR A 180 -14.62 17.84 -0.90
N LEU A 181 -15.37 17.12 -0.05
CA LEU A 181 -15.67 15.70 -0.25
C LEU A 181 -16.50 15.47 -1.52
N PHE A 182 -17.46 16.35 -1.80
CA PHE A 182 -18.23 16.34 -3.06
C PHE A 182 -17.30 16.48 -4.27
N GLY A 183 -16.44 17.51 -4.29
CA GLY A 183 -15.52 17.73 -5.39
C GLY A 183 -14.52 16.59 -5.59
N ALA A 184 -14.03 16.02 -4.48
CA ALA A 184 -13.16 14.85 -4.50
C ALA A 184 -13.86 13.61 -5.11
N CYS A 185 -15.06 13.30 -4.61
CA CYS A 185 -15.89 12.17 -5.08
C CYS A 185 -16.26 12.35 -6.55
N PHE A 186 -16.86 13.50 -6.90
CA PHE A 186 -17.35 13.78 -8.25
C PHE A 186 -16.21 13.85 -9.27
N GLY A 187 -15.07 14.43 -8.91
CA GLY A 187 -13.87 14.44 -9.75
C GLY A 187 -13.39 13.04 -10.11
N LEU A 188 -13.43 12.08 -9.17
CA LEU A 188 -13.08 10.69 -9.48
C LEU A 188 -14.14 9.99 -10.35
N VAL A 189 -15.45 10.24 -10.12
CA VAL A 189 -16.51 9.72 -11.00
C VAL A 189 -16.31 10.21 -12.43
N GLN A 190 -15.99 11.50 -12.61
CA GLN A 190 -15.67 12.05 -13.92
C GLN A 190 -14.40 11.42 -14.52
N ALA A 191 -13.35 11.25 -13.72
CA ALA A 191 -12.10 10.69 -14.21
C ALA A 191 -12.27 9.24 -14.70
N TYR A 192 -12.92 8.40 -13.91
CA TYR A 192 -13.13 7.00 -14.25
C TYR A 192 -14.19 6.81 -15.36
N GLY A 193 -15.10 7.76 -15.47
CA GLY A 193 -16.11 7.83 -16.56
C GLY A 193 -15.63 8.50 -17.84
N GLY A 194 -14.31 8.65 -18.06
CA GLY A 194 -13.75 9.15 -19.33
C GLY A 194 -13.91 10.65 -19.56
N GLN A 195 -13.87 11.45 -18.49
CA GLN A 195 -14.00 12.92 -18.55
C GLN A 195 -12.81 13.58 -17.82
N LEU A 196 -11.58 13.25 -18.22
CA LEU A 196 -10.37 13.68 -17.50
C LEU A 196 -10.22 15.20 -17.41
N ASP A 197 -10.61 15.95 -18.45
CA ASP A 197 -10.56 17.42 -18.42
C ASP A 197 -11.57 18.03 -17.44
N ALA A 198 -12.76 17.44 -17.30
CA ALA A 198 -13.75 17.86 -16.33
C ALA A 198 -13.29 17.48 -14.90
N ALA A 199 -12.75 16.28 -14.73
CA ALA A 199 -12.19 15.81 -13.47
C ALA A 199 -11.08 16.72 -12.96
N ASP A 200 -10.14 17.10 -13.83
CA ASP A 200 -9.05 18.03 -13.49
C ASP A 200 -9.60 19.35 -12.95
N ARG A 201 -10.55 19.98 -13.64
CA ARG A 201 -11.18 21.24 -13.19
C ARG A 201 -11.90 21.08 -11.86
N THR A 202 -12.65 20.00 -11.68
CA THR A 202 -13.41 19.73 -10.46
C THR A 202 -12.48 19.54 -9.26
N LEU A 203 -11.41 18.75 -9.43
CA LEU A 203 -10.41 18.50 -8.37
C LEU A 203 -9.60 19.76 -8.05
N GLN A 204 -9.23 20.58 -9.05
CA GLN A 204 -8.57 21.86 -8.82
C GLN A 204 -9.46 22.83 -8.04
N GLN A 205 -10.75 22.91 -8.35
CA GLN A 205 -11.69 23.72 -7.59
C GLN A 205 -11.84 23.22 -6.16
N ALA A 206 -11.90 21.91 -5.94
CA ALA A 206 -11.90 21.33 -4.59
C ALA A 206 -10.62 21.69 -3.84
N LEU A 207 -9.45 21.58 -4.47
CA LEU A 207 -8.15 21.94 -3.90
C LEU A 207 -8.08 23.40 -3.47
N ALA A 208 -8.58 24.32 -4.31
CA ALA A 208 -8.61 25.74 -4.02
C ALA A 208 -9.41 26.09 -2.74
N ASN A 209 -10.42 25.27 -2.43
CA ASN A 209 -11.29 25.42 -1.27
C ASN A 209 -10.83 24.60 -0.04
N THR A 210 -9.77 23.80 -0.18
CA THR A 210 -9.26 22.92 0.88
C THR A 210 -8.04 23.51 1.56
N ARG A 211 -8.10 23.64 2.90
CA ARG A 211 -7.02 24.23 3.71
C ARG A 211 -6.29 23.22 4.57
N ASP A 212 -6.96 22.15 4.95
CA ASP A 212 -6.35 21.09 5.75
C ASP A 212 -5.32 20.30 4.94
N ALA A 213 -4.26 19.87 5.60
CA ALA A 213 -3.12 19.23 4.96
C ALA A 213 -3.46 17.87 4.34
N ASP A 214 -4.34 17.09 4.98
CA ASP A 214 -4.69 15.75 4.51
C ASP A 214 -5.56 15.81 3.27
N GLY A 215 -6.56 16.69 3.26
CA GLY A 215 -7.39 16.96 2.09
C GLY A 215 -6.58 17.49 0.91
N ARG A 216 -5.63 18.40 1.16
CA ARG A 216 -4.73 18.90 0.11
C ARG A 216 -3.83 17.80 -0.45
N LEU A 217 -3.22 16.99 0.41
CA LEU A 217 -2.38 15.86 0.01
C LEU A 217 -3.16 14.91 -0.88
N TRP A 218 -4.36 14.51 -0.45
CA TRP A 218 -5.22 13.62 -1.20
C TRP A 218 -5.59 14.19 -2.59
N LEU A 219 -6.07 15.45 -2.64
CA LEU A 219 -6.47 16.10 -3.89
C LEU A 219 -5.28 16.28 -4.86
N LEU A 220 -4.11 16.67 -4.36
CA LEU A 220 -2.91 16.80 -5.17
C LEU A 220 -2.46 15.46 -5.75
N THR A 221 -2.56 14.38 -4.97
CA THR A 221 -2.27 13.02 -5.45
C THR A 221 -3.18 12.64 -6.61
N ARG A 222 -4.51 12.87 -6.46
CA ARG A 222 -5.48 12.58 -7.53
C ARG A 222 -5.29 13.46 -8.77
N LEU A 223 -4.95 14.73 -8.59
CA LEU A 223 -4.57 15.61 -9.70
C LEU A 223 -3.31 15.13 -10.42
N GLY A 224 -2.34 14.60 -9.69
CA GLY A 224 -1.16 13.95 -10.27
C GLY A 224 -1.53 12.76 -11.16
N GLU A 225 -2.40 11.87 -10.69
CA GLU A 225 -2.90 10.72 -11.46
C GLU A 225 -3.68 11.17 -12.70
N VAL A 226 -4.63 12.09 -12.56
CA VAL A 226 -5.43 12.62 -13.68
C VAL A 226 -4.52 13.26 -14.74
N ALA A 227 -3.54 14.06 -14.33
CA ALA A 227 -2.58 14.65 -15.25
C ALA A 227 -1.72 13.59 -15.96
N ALA A 228 -1.30 12.53 -15.26
CA ALA A 228 -0.56 11.41 -15.85
C ALA A 228 -1.41 10.66 -16.89
N TRP A 229 -2.68 10.37 -16.61
CA TRP A 229 -3.60 9.75 -17.58
C TRP A 229 -3.85 10.60 -18.81
N ARG A 230 -3.89 11.93 -18.65
CA ARG A 230 -3.98 12.91 -19.74
C ARG A 230 -2.67 13.03 -20.55
N GLY A 231 -1.59 12.33 -20.13
CA GLY A 231 -0.27 12.45 -20.77
C GLY A 231 0.48 13.75 -20.45
N GLN A 232 0.06 14.48 -19.43
CA GLN A 232 0.66 15.76 -19.01
C GLN A 232 1.71 15.56 -17.94
N ALA A 233 2.82 14.94 -18.32
CA ALA A 233 3.86 14.47 -17.38
C ALA A 233 4.40 15.58 -16.46
N ASP A 234 4.68 16.77 -16.99
CA ASP A 234 5.18 17.90 -16.18
C ASP A 234 4.15 18.38 -15.15
N GLN A 235 2.87 18.34 -15.48
CA GLN A 235 1.80 18.71 -14.57
C GLN A 235 1.63 17.64 -13.49
N ALA A 236 1.64 16.38 -13.88
CA ALA A 236 1.62 15.26 -12.92
C ALA A 236 2.77 15.36 -11.91
N GLU A 237 4.00 15.59 -12.38
CA GLU A 237 5.16 15.75 -11.51
C GLU A 237 5.02 16.94 -10.56
N ARG A 238 4.50 18.09 -11.03
CA ARG A 238 4.26 19.25 -10.14
C ARG A 238 3.29 18.90 -9.01
N HIS A 239 2.17 18.26 -9.33
CA HIS A 239 1.18 17.89 -8.32
C HIS A 239 1.74 16.88 -7.30
N TYR A 240 2.43 15.85 -7.75
CA TYR A 240 3.07 14.89 -6.84
C TYR A 240 4.13 15.55 -5.95
N ARG A 241 4.97 16.44 -6.49
CA ARG A 241 5.97 17.17 -5.71
C ARG A 241 5.34 18.10 -4.68
N GLU A 242 4.24 18.78 -5.03
CA GLU A 242 3.50 19.61 -4.10
C GLU A 242 2.88 18.76 -2.98
N ALA A 243 2.30 17.59 -3.31
CA ALA A 243 1.78 16.65 -2.31
C ALA A 243 2.89 16.17 -1.36
N LEU A 244 4.05 15.75 -1.88
CA LEU A 244 5.20 15.34 -1.08
C LEU A 244 5.74 16.48 -0.21
N GLY A 245 5.68 17.72 -0.70
CA GLY A 245 6.09 18.93 0.04
C GLY A 245 5.26 19.23 1.28
N ILE A 246 4.07 18.60 1.45
CA ILE A 246 3.26 18.70 2.67
C ILE A 246 3.95 17.98 3.84
N GLY A 247 4.85 17.03 3.56
CA GLY A 247 5.70 16.39 4.56
C GLY A 247 4.96 15.40 5.45
N ARG A 248 3.91 14.75 4.94
CA ARG A 248 3.17 13.68 5.62
C ARG A 248 3.45 12.33 4.96
N ASP A 249 3.56 11.30 5.78
CA ASP A 249 3.60 9.93 5.31
C ASP A 249 2.24 9.56 4.70
N ASP A 250 2.26 9.10 3.44
CA ASP A 250 1.08 8.59 2.75
C ASP A 250 1.51 7.51 1.75
N GLY A 251 1.15 6.26 2.07
CA GLY A 251 1.53 5.10 1.26
C GLY A 251 0.94 5.13 -0.15
N TYR A 252 -0.26 5.71 -0.31
CA TYR A 252 -0.90 5.82 -1.61
C TYR A 252 -0.18 6.84 -2.52
N LEU A 253 0.12 8.03 -2.00
CA LEU A 253 0.91 9.04 -2.71
C LEU A 253 2.26 8.47 -3.16
N LEU A 254 2.98 7.81 -2.25
CA LEU A 254 4.28 7.21 -2.55
C LEU A 254 4.19 6.13 -3.62
N ALA A 255 3.12 5.32 -3.60
CA ALA A 255 2.87 4.30 -4.62
C ALA A 255 2.54 4.93 -5.98
N ALA A 256 1.65 5.92 -6.03
CA ALA A 256 1.27 6.63 -7.26
C ALA A 256 2.47 7.38 -7.87
N TRP A 257 3.25 8.05 -7.03
CA TRP A 257 4.49 8.71 -7.45
C TRP A 257 5.54 7.73 -7.95
N GLY A 258 5.73 6.59 -7.25
CA GLY A 258 6.63 5.52 -7.66
C GLY A 258 6.24 4.93 -9.02
N ASP A 259 4.95 4.71 -9.26
CA ASP A 259 4.42 4.23 -10.54
C ASP A 259 4.65 5.24 -11.66
N PHE A 260 4.39 6.52 -11.40
CA PHE A 260 4.67 7.58 -12.37
C PHE A 260 6.16 7.64 -12.74
N LEU A 261 7.07 7.51 -11.77
CA LEU A 261 8.51 7.50 -12.02
C LEU A 261 8.95 6.27 -12.82
N LEU A 262 8.46 5.06 -12.47
CA LEU A 262 8.74 3.84 -13.23
C LEU A 262 8.24 3.94 -14.67
N ASP A 263 7.02 4.44 -14.85
CA ASP A 263 6.40 4.64 -16.16
C ASP A 263 7.11 5.71 -17.01
N SER A 264 7.81 6.64 -16.35
CA SER A 264 8.64 7.68 -16.97
C SER A 264 10.09 7.23 -17.21
N GLY A 265 10.44 5.96 -16.94
CA GLY A 265 11.82 5.45 -17.11
C GLY A 265 12.81 6.00 -16.09
N ARG A 266 12.37 6.36 -14.90
CA ARG A 266 13.17 6.98 -13.83
C ARG A 266 13.30 6.09 -12.59
N PRO A 267 13.78 4.83 -12.71
CA PRO A 267 13.87 3.91 -11.58
C PRO A 267 14.84 4.38 -10.48
N ALA A 268 15.89 5.14 -10.81
CA ALA A 268 16.80 5.68 -9.81
C ALA A 268 16.12 6.67 -8.85
N ASP A 269 15.15 7.44 -9.33
CA ASP A 269 14.36 8.34 -8.49
C ASP A 269 13.42 7.58 -7.55
N VAL A 270 12.92 6.41 -7.97
CA VAL A 270 12.13 5.53 -7.10
C VAL A 270 12.95 5.06 -5.90
N LEU A 271 14.19 4.58 -6.14
CA LEU A 271 15.06 4.14 -5.05
C LEU A 271 15.34 5.26 -4.05
N LYS A 272 15.54 6.48 -4.56
CA LYS A 272 15.76 7.65 -3.70
C LYS A 272 14.53 8.02 -2.86
N GLN A 273 13.34 7.96 -3.46
CA GLN A 273 12.10 8.40 -2.81
C GLN A 273 11.53 7.37 -1.84
N LEU A 274 11.68 6.09 -2.15
CA LEU A 274 11.10 5.01 -1.36
C LEU A 274 12.09 4.31 -0.43
N ALA A 275 13.30 4.84 -0.25
CA ALA A 275 14.28 4.30 0.69
C ALA A 275 13.69 4.20 2.10
N GLY A 276 13.75 3.01 2.72
CA GLY A 276 13.22 2.78 4.06
C GLY A 276 11.73 2.43 4.13
N TRP A 277 11.05 2.28 2.97
CA TRP A 277 9.63 1.92 2.90
C TRP A 277 9.38 0.44 2.62
N GLU A 278 10.38 -0.42 2.84
CA GLU A 278 10.27 -1.86 2.61
C GLU A 278 9.23 -2.56 3.51
N VAL A 279 8.69 -1.88 4.51
CA VAL A 279 7.61 -2.40 5.37
C VAL A 279 6.30 -2.57 4.61
N SER A 280 6.01 -1.70 3.64
CA SER A 280 4.83 -1.75 2.78
C SER A 280 5.09 -2.64 1.57
N ASP A 281 4.26 -3.67 1.36
CA ASP A 281 4.39 -4.62 0.24
C ASP A 281 4.28 -3.91 -1.11
N GLY A 282 3.35 -2.96 -1.24
CA GLY A 282 3.20 -2.18 -2.46
C GLY A 282 4.42 -1.31 -2.77
N LEU A 283 5.05 -0.71 -1.76
CA LEU A 283 6.26 0.11 -1.95
C LEU A 283 7.52 -0.75 -2.14
N LEU A 284 7.60 -1.89 -1.45
CA LEU A 284 8.64 -2.90 -1.65
C LEU A 284 8.64 -3.42 -3.10
N LEU A 285 7.46 -3.65 -3.69
CA LEU A 285 7.34 -4.06 -5.09
C LEU A 285 7.95 -3.02 -6.04
N ARG A 286 7.66 -1.75 -5.83
CA ARG A 286 8.21 -0.66 -6.66
C ARG A 286 9.72 -0.51 -6.50
N LEU A 287 10.26 -0.69 -5.29
CA LEU A 287 11.70 -0.76 -5.03
C LEU A 287 12.33 -1.94 -5.78
N ALA A 288 11.72 -3.12 -5.73
CA ALA A 288 12.22 -4.31 -6.42
C ALA A 288 12.21 -4.13 -7.95
N GLU A 289 11.15 -3.53 -8.51
CA GLU A 289 11.09 -3.19 -9.95
C GLU A 289 12.17 -2.19 -10.35
N ALA A 290 12.41 -1.16 -9.51
CA ALA A 290 13.43 -0.17 -9.78
C ALA A 290 14.86 -0.76 -9.73
N GLU A 291 15.16 -1.60 -8.73
CA GLU A 291 16.42 -2.33 -8.63
C GLU A 291 16.64 -3.26 -9.84
N ALA A 292 15.58 -3.99 -10.25
CA ALA A 292 15.64 -4.88 -11.42
C ALA A 292 15.87 -4.10 -12.72
N ALA A 293 15.19 -2.97 -12.91
CA ALA A 293 15.35 -2.11 -14.09
C ALA A 293 16.78 -1.55 -14.20
N LEU A 294 17.43 -1.26 -13.06
CA LEU A 294 18.81 -0.78 -12.99
C LEU A 294 19.85 -1.92 -12.94
N LYS A 295 19.40 -3.17 -12.93
CA LYS A 295 20.25 -4.38 -12.80
C LYS A 295 21.13 -4.34 -11.55
N LEU A 296 20.61 -3.83 -10.44
CA LEU A 296 21.32 -3.73 -9.18
C LEU A 296 21.28 -5.05 -8.38
N PRO A 297 22.28 -5.34 -7.54
CA PRO A 297 22.37 -6.62 -6.81
C PRO A 297 21.28 -6.80 -5.77
N GLY A 298 20.64 -5.73 -5.30
CA GLY A 298 19.55 -5.77 -4.32
C GLY A 298 18.24 -6.37 -4.86
N ALA A 299 18.03 -6.39 -6.17
CA ALA A 299 16.80 -6.88 -6.81
C ALA A 299 16.40 -8.29 -6.34
N ALA A 300 17.37 -9.22 -6.29
CA ALA A 300 17.10 -10.60 -5.85
C ALA A 300 16.67 -10.67 -4.38
N ARG A 301 17.25 -9.86 -3.51
CA ARG A 301 16.89 -9.78 -2.08
C ARG A 301 15.46 -9.25 -1.91
N LEU A 302 15.13 -8.16 -2.60
CA LEU A 302 13.79 -7.56 -2.52
C LEU A 302 12.73 -8.49 -3.11
N ALA A 303 13.03 -9.18 -4.23
CA ALA A 303 12.15 -10.18 -4.81
C ALA A 303 11.90 -11.34 -3.84
N LYS A 304 12.94 -11.83 -3.15
CA LYS A 304 12.75 -12.87 -2.13
C LYS A 304 11.88 -12.40 -0.95
N MET A 305 12.04 -11.18 -0.50
CA MET A 305 11.16 -10.62 0.55
C MET A 305 9.69 -10.61 0.11
N LEU A 306 9.41 -10.29 -1.15
CA LEU A 306 8.05 -10.36 -1.71
C LEU A 306 7.54 -11.79 -1.78
N ASP A 307 8.36 -12.75 -2.26
CA ASP A 307 8.01 -14.18 -2.27
C ASP A 307 7.57 -14.66 -0.89
N ASP A 308 8.38 -14.35 0.15
CA ASP A 308 8.12 -14.77 1.52
C ASP A 308 6.79 -14.16 2.05
N ARG A 309 6.50 -12.90 1.71
CA ARG A 309 5.27 -12.21 2.14
C ARG A 309 4.03 -12.70 1.42
N PHE A 310 4.09 -12.89 0.09
CA PHE A 310 2.97 -13.45 -0.67
C PHE A 310 2.69 -14.91 -0.28
N ALA A 311 3.74 -15.72 -0.03
CA ALA A 311 3.56 -17.06 0.51
C ALA A 311 2.86 -17.06 1.88
N ALA A 312 3.26 -16.17 2.78
CA ALA A 312 2.62 -16.01 4.09
C ALA A 312 1.17 -15.50 3.98
N ALA A 313 0.86 -14.58 3.06
CA ALA A 313 -0.50 -14.11 2.78
C ALA A 313 -1.38 -15.26 2.28
N LYS A 314 -0.87 -16.03 1.32
CA LYS A 314 -1.56 -17.22 0.78
C LYS A 314 -1.88 -18.27 1.86
N GLN A 315 -0.92 -18.54 2.78
CA GLN A 315 -1.15 -19.46 3.91
C GLN A 315 -2.26 -18.99 4.86
N ARG A 316 -2.46 -17.68 5.00
CA ARG A 316 -3.55 -17.08 5.79
C ARG A 316 -4.87 -16.95 5.03
N GLY A 317 -4.91 -17.31 3.74
CA GLY A 317 -6.06 -17.06 2.88
C GLY A 317 -6.30 -15.58 2.58
N ASP A 318 -5.29 -14.73 2.73
CA ASP A 318 -5.37 -13.30 2.48
C ASP A 318 -5.24 -13.02 0.97
N THR A 319 -6.26 -12.41 0.39
CA THR A 319 -6.34 -12.08 -1.04
C THR A 319 -6.19 -10.59 -1.33
N THR A 320 -5.90 -9.78 -0.31
CA THR A 320 -5.89 -8.31 -0.39
C THR A 320 -4.86 -7.77 -1.38
N HIS A 321 -3.78 -8.52 -1.63
CA HIS A 321 -2.64 -8.08 -2.45
C HIS A 321 -2.52 -8.82 -3.79
N GLN A 322 -3.61 -9.40 -4.31
CA GLN A 322 -3.57 -10.16 -5.57
C GLN A 322 -3.13 -9.33 -6.78
N ALA A 323 -3.48 -8.04 -6.84
CA ALA A 323 -3.04 -7.15 -7.91
C ALA A 323 -1.51 -6.90 -7.86
N GLU A 324 -0.96 -6.66 -6.67
CA GLU A 324 0.48 -6.51 -6.46
C GLU A 324 1.24 -7.82 -6.74
N GLU A 325 0.69 -8.96 -6.30
CA GLU A 325 1.29 -10.26 -6.60
C GLU A 325 1.25 -10.56 -8.11
N ALA A 326 0.16 -10.25 -8.80
CA ALA A 326 0.07 -10.37 -10.27
C ALA A 326 1.15 -9.53 -10.96
N ARG A 327 1.34 -8.28 -10.54
CA ARG A 327 2.38 -7.40 -11.06
C ARG A 327 3.78 -7.93 -10.77
N TYR A 328 4.01 -8.47 -9.58
CA TYR A 328 5.25 -9.14 -9.20
C TYR A 328 5.56 -10.34 -10.11
N GLN A 329 4.59 -11.24 -10.27
CA GLN A 329 4.73 -12.41 -11.14
C GLN A 329 5.03 -12.01 -12.59
N LEU A 330 4.34 -10.99 -13.10
CA LEU A 330 4.53 -10.51 -14.46
C LEU A 330 5.91 -9.88 -14.67
N ARG A 331 6.29 -8.94 -13.81
CA ARG A 331 7.42 -8.04 -14.09
C ARG A 331 8.76 -8.52 -13.52
N LEU A 332 8.73 -9.27 -12.42
CA LEU A 332 9.95 -9.71 -11.73
C LEU A 332 10.22 -11.22 -11.89
N ARG A 333 9.14 -12.02 -11.97
CA ARG A 333 9.27 -13.48 -12.13
C ARG A 333 9.15 -13.93 -13.59
N GLY A 334 8.53 -13.14 -14.45
CA GLY A 334 8.26 -13.49 -15.84
C GLY A 334 7.20 -14.59 -15.99
N ASP A 335 6.43 -14.87 -14.93
CA ASP A 335 5.35 -15.86 -14.95
C ASP A 335 4.04 -15.21 -15.39
N ALA A 336 3.87 -15.09 -16.70
CA ALA A 336 2.67 -14.49 -17.29
C ALA A 336 1.38 -15.25 -16.98
N LYS A 337 1.43 -16.58 -16.81
CA LYS A 337 0.26 -17.41 -16.53
C LYS A 337 -0.25 -17.19 -15.10
N GLU A 338 0.66 -17.22 -14.12
CA GLU A 338 0.28 -16.96 -12.74
C GLU A 338 -0.13 -15.49 -12.56
N ALA A 339 0.56 -14.56 -13.21
CA ALA A 339 0.16 -13.15 -13.23
C ALA A 339 -1.27 -12.96 -13.74
N LEU A 340 -1.61 -13.62 -14.85
CA LEU A 340 -2.97 -13.54 -15.40
C LEU A 340 -4.00 -14.16 -14.46
N ARG A 341 -3.70 -15.31 -13.87
CA ARG A 341 -4.60 -15.95 -12.91
C ARG A 341 -4.93 -15.02 -11.75
N LEU A 342 -3.90 -14.43 -11.14
CA LEU A 342 -4.05 -13.49 -10.01
C LEU A 342 -4.77 -12.21 -10.42
N ALA A 343 -4.40 -11.61 -11.55
CA ALA A 343 -5.05 -10.41 -12.06
C ALA A 343 -6.53 -10.64 -12.37
N ALA A 344 -6.88 -11.79 -12.93
CA ALA A 344 -8.28 -12.15 -13.22
C ALA A 344 -9.10 -12.38 -11.95
N GLU A 345 -8.52 -13.01 -10.91
CA GLU A 345 -9.19 -13.15 -9.61
C GLU A 345 -9.40 -11.78 -8.94
N ASN A 346 -8.38 -10.92 -8.92
CA ASN A 346 -8.51 -9.55 -8.41
C ASN A 346 -9.60 -8.78 -9.16
N TYR A 347 -9.65 -8.92 -10.48
CA TYR A 347 -10.59 -8.18 -11.33
C TYR A 347 -12.05 -8.61 -11.17
N LYS A 348 -12.36 -9.70 -10.47
CA LYS A 348 -13.73 -10.06 -10.07
C LYS A 348 -14.27 -9.14 -8.96
N VAL A 349 -13.36 -8.49 -8.24
CA VAL A 349 -13.67 -7.68 -7.04
C VAL A 349 -13.37 -6.21 -7.25
N GLN A 350 -12.30 -5.89 -7.96
CA GLN A 350 -11.80 -4.53 -8.17
C GLN A 350 -11.64 -4.21 -9.66
N HIS A 351 -12.20 -3.06 -10.10
CA HIS A 351 -12.23 -2.60 -11.49
C HIS A 351 -11.62 -1.20 -11.62
N GLU A 352 -10.58 -0.89 -10.85
CA GLU A 352 -9.88 0.38 -11.00
C GLU A 352 -8.99 0.39 -12.25
N PRO A 353 -8.57 1.57 -12.75
CA PRO A 353 -7.67 1.67 -13.90
C PRO A 353 -6.39 0.83 -13.78
N ARG A 354 -5.83 0.73 -12.57
CA ARG A 354 -4.63 -0.09 -12.28
C ARG A 354 -4.92 -1.59 -12.38
N ASP A 355 -6.12 -2.02 -11.99
CA ASP A 355 -6.52 -3.43 -12.05
C ASP A 355 -6.78 -3.85 -13.50
N ALA A 356 -7.46 -3.00 -14.28
CA ALA A 356 -7.63 -3.20 -15.71
C ALA A 356 -6.28 -3.24 -16.45
N ARG A 357 -5.33 -2.41 -16.02
CA ARG A 357 -3.98 -2.39 -16.61
C ARG A 357 -3.23 -3.70 -16.38
N ILE A 358 -3.17 -4.18 -15.12
CA ILE A 358 -2.42 -5.42 -14.84
C ILE A 358 -3.09 -6.64 -15.49
N LEU A 359 -4.42 -6.69 -15.53
CA LEU A 359 -5.15 -7.73 -16.25
C LEU A 359 -4.80 -7.72 -17.73
N LEU A 360 -4.83 -6.57 -18.39
CA LEU A 360 -4.52 -6.44 -19.81
C LEU A 360 -3.05 -6.78 -20.11
N GLU A 361 -2.10 -6.25 -19.31
CA GLU A 361 -0.67 -6.53 -19.46
C GLU A 361 -0.39 -8.04 -19.29
N ALA A 362 -0.98 -8.69 -18.29
CA ALA A 362 -0.80 -10.11 -18.02
C ALA A 362 -1.45 -10.99 -19.11
N ALA A 363 -2.65 -10.62 -19.58
CA ALA A 363 -3.34 -11.31 -20.66
C ALA A 363 -2.56 -11.25 -21.98
N ILE A 364 -1.98 -10.08 -22.32
CA ILE A 364 -1.11 -9.93 -23.48
C ILE A 364 0.13 -10.83 -23.36
N ALA A 365 0.79 -10.81 -22.22
CA ALA A 365 1.99 -11.59 -21.97
C ALA A 365 1.72 -13.11 -21.98
N ALA A 366 0.53 -13.55 -21.52
CA ALA A 366 0.10 -14.93 -21.54
C ALA A 366 -0.47 -15.38 -22.90
N GLY A 367 -0.71 -14.46 -23.85
CA GLY A 367 -1.35 -14.74 -25.13
C GLY A 367 -2.85 -15.07 -25.01
N ASP A 368 -3.51 -14.62 -23.93
CA ASP A 368 -4.94 -14.89 -23.68
C ASP A 368 -5.81 -13.72 -24.18
N ALA A 369 -6.35 -13.89 -25.37
CA ALA A 369 -7.20 -12.88 -26.00
C ALA A 369 -8.55 -12.68 -25.31
N ALA A 370 -9.10 -13.72 -24.69
CA ALA A 370 -10.39 -13.67 -24.00
C ALA A 370 -10.26 -12.87 -22.71
N ALA A 371 -9.21 -13.12 -21.92
CA ALA A 371 -8.91 -12.32 -20.72
C ALA A 371 -8.61 -10.86 -21.06
N ALA A 372 -7.86 -10.59 -22.15
CA ALA A 372 -7.62 -9.23 -22.63
C ALA A 372 -8.92 -8.52 -23.05
N GLN A 373 -9.94 -9.26 -23.53
CA GLN A 373 -11.23 -8.69 -23.91
C GLN A 373 -11.96 -8.09 -22.70
N VAL A 374 -11.88 -8.71 -21.53
CA VAL A 374 -12.51 -8.21 -20.29
C VAL A 374 -12.05 -6.80 -19.98
N ALA A 375 -10.73 -6.55 -20.00
CA ALA A 375 -10.20 -5.20 -19.77
C ALA A 375 -10.56 -4.20 -20.88
N ARG A 376 -10.64 -4.68 -22.15
CA ARG A 376 -11.09 -3.83 -23.27
C ARG A 376 -12.56 -3.45 -23.16
N ASP A 377 -13.41 -4.35 -22.70
CA ASP A 377 -14.85 -4.08 -22.50
C ASP A 377 -15.04 -3.00 -21.44
N TRP A 378 -14.27 -3.07 -20.34
CA TRP A 378 -14.27 -2.00 -19.35
C TRP A 378 -13.79 -0.66 -19.94
N LEU A 379 -12.71 -0.65 -20.71
CA LEU A 379 -12.22 0.56 -21.40
C LEU A 379 -13.28 1.15 -22.34
N GLY A 380 -14.03 0.30 -23.03
CA GLY A 380 -15.11 0.69 -23.93
C GLY A 380 -16.31 1.26 -23.18
N SER A 381 -16.74 0.59 -22.11
CA SER A 381 -17.94 0.98 -21.34
C SER A 381 -17.72 2.20 -20.44
N SER A 382 -16.55 2.30 -19.80
CA SER A 382 -16.20 3.45 -18.96
C SER A 382 -15.79 4.68 -19.77
N GLY A 383 -15.31 4.50 -20.99
CA GLY A 383 -14.70 5.55 -21.79
C GLY A 383 -13.36 6.07 -21.23
N PHE A 384 -12.74 5.38 -20.27
CA PHE A 384 -11.51 5.83 -19.59
C PHE A 384 -10.41 6.25 -20.57
N GLU A 385 -9.79 7.41 -20.34
CA GLU A 385 -9.01 8.13 -21.35
C GLU A 385 -7.48 7.95 -21.25
N ASP A 386 -6.96 7.08 -20.38
CA ASP A 386 -5.52 6.83 -20.29
C ASP A 386 -4.94 6.40 -21.66
N ALA A 387 -4.06 7.21 -22.22
CA ALA A 387 -3.51 7.02 -23.57
C ALA A 387 -2.66 5.73 -23.64
N ARG A 388 -1.99 5.36 -22.56
CA ARG A 388 -1.17 4.15 -22.47
C ARG A 388 -2.05 2.92 -22.47
N LEU A 389 -3.06 2.88 -21.60
CA LEU A 389 -3.97 1.75 -21.48
C LEU A 389 -4.78 1.55 -22.76
N ARG A 390 -5.24 2.63 -23.39
CA ARG A 390 -5.91 2.58 -24.70
C ARG A 390 -5.00 2.04 -25.81
N ARG A 391 -3.69 2.37 -25.79
CA ARG A 391 -2.73 1.82 -26.76
C ARG A 391 -2.57 0.33 -26.56
N LEU A 392 -2.35 -0.13 -25.34
CA LEU A 392 -2.26 -1.57 -25.01
C LEU A 392 -3.52 -2.34 -25.43
N GLY A 393 -4.70 -1.76 -25.19
CA GLY A 393 -5.97 -2.34 -25.63
C GLY A 393 -6.06 -2.53 -27.15
N ARG A 394 -5.60 -1.55 -27.94
CA ARG A 394 -5.55 -1.63 -29.40
C ARG A 394 -4.53 -2.67 -29.88
N GLU A 395 -3.34 -2.68 -29.32
CA GLU A 395 -2.28 -3.64 -29.67
C GLU A 395 -2.74 -5.08 -29.43
N SER A 396 -3.38 -5.35 -28.29
CA SER A 396 -3.94 -6.67 -27.99
C SER A 396 -5.05 -7.10 -28.98
N ALA A 397 -5.89 -6.17 -29.43
CA ALA A 397 -6.93 -6.48 -30.42
C ALA A 397 -6.37 -6.82 -31.82
N LEU A 398 -5.24 -6.21 -32.18
CA LEU A 398 -4.56 -6.50 -33.45
C LEU A 398 -3.85 -7.85 -33.44
N ALA A 399 -3.31 -8.28 -32.28
CA ALA A 399 -2.67 -9.56 -32.13
C ALA A 399 -3.65 -10.76 -32.30
N VAL A 400 -4.92 -10.57 -31.95
CA VAL A 400 -6.00 -11.58 -32.12
C VAL A 400 -6.40 -11.80 -33.59
N ARG A 401 -6.16 -10.79 -34.46
CA ARG A 401 -6.55 -10.83 -35.88
C ARG A 401 -5.48 -11.44 -36.80
N ARG A 402 -4.31 -11.76 -36.29
CA ARG A 402 -3.20 -12.42 -36.99
C ARG A 402 -3.11 -13.89 -36.60
#